data_eb697f07066df37c0646b71d570f2c2f
#
_entry.id   eb697f07066df37c0646b71d570f2c2f
#
_cell.length_a   1.000
_cell.length_b   1.000
_cell.length_c   1.000
_cell.angle_alpha   90.00
_cell.angle_beta   90.00
_cell.angle_gamma   90.00
#
_symmetry.space_group_name_H-M   'P 1'
#
loop_
_entity.id
_entity.type
_entity.pdbx_description
1 polymer ?
#
loop_
_entity_poly.entity_id
_entity_poly.type
_entity_poly.pdbx_seq_one_letter_code
_entity_poly.pdbx_strand_id
1 'polypeptide(L)'
;YRTEVLYKKRKRSVKLNNNISESLKKELEKLLENKFFFKKPSNTKIIVYSLTFIALVVLSAFLNIVEIGAFLAVFPLTYVLGARGLKYYLPLVLSGVVILMFFSNPYMLFWFTMHMVLAFIVYQSIVTRNSKVFLVTAVSAFLFLGIAIYTALLVKNGILNITNEQINQFVNDIQKESALSNQTIDKSVLLSTIDSLKRTFPVTLFITLFLYSLL
;
A
#
# COMPACT_ATOMS: atom_id res chain seq x y z
N TYR A 1 -14.57 8.82 -17.96
CA TYR A 1 -14.66 9.04 -19.41
C TYR A 1 -14.17 7.82 -20.21
N ARG A 2 -13.01 7.23 -19.85
CA ARG A 2 -12.45 6.05 -20.52
C ARG A 2 -13.25 4.77 -20.22
N THR A 3 -13.81 4.64 -19.03
CA THR A 3 -14.73 3.54 -18.66
C THR A 3 -16.08 3.62 -19.37
N GLU A 4 -16.57 4.82 -19.61
CA GLU A 4 -17.80 5.03 -20.39
C GLU A 4 -17.58 4.73 -21.89
N VAL A 5 -16.41 5.07 -22.40
CA VAL A 5 -16.02 4.77 -23.80
C VAL A 5 -15.81 3.27 -23.99
N LEU A 6 -15.18 2.58 -23.03
CA LEU A 6 -15.03 1.11 -23.05
C LEU A 6 -16.38 0.40 -22.87
N TYR A 7 -17.28 0.94 -22.06
CA TYR A 7 -18.64 0.44 -21.91
C TYR A 7 -19.44 0.60 -23.21
N LYS A 8 -19.42 1.78 -23.86
CA LYS A 8 -20.07 2.02 -25.16
C LYS A 8 -19.46 1.17 -26.29
N LYS A 9 -18.15 1.00 -26.33
CA LYS A 9 -17.46 0.18 -27.34
C LYS A 9 -17.81 -1.32 -27.17
N ARG A 10 -17.90 -1.81 -25.92
CA ARG A 10 -18.35 -3.19 -25.62
C ARG A 10 -19.84 -3.42 -25.86
N LYS A 11 -20.71 -2.44 -25.59
CA LYS A 11 -22.14 -2.53 -25.92
C LYS A 11 -22.35 -2.59 -27.43
N ARG A 12 -21.46 -2.00 -28.24
CA ARG A 12 -21.49 -2.10 -29.72
C ARG A 12 -20.92 -3.43 -30.24
N SER A 13 -19.91 -4.01 -29.58
CA SER A 13 -19.36 -5.33 -29.99
C SER A 13 -20.25 -6.50 -29.54
N VAL A 14 -21.16 -6.31 -28.60
CA VAL A 14 -22.18 -7.28 -28.17
C VAL A 14 -23.45 -7.16 -29.02
N LYS A 15 -23.50 -6.36 -30.10
CA LYS A 15 -24.41 -6.59 -31.22
C LYS A 15 -23.94 -7.84 -32.00
N LEU A 16 -23.79 -8.92 -31.26
CA LEU A 16 -23.54 -10.25 -31.79
C LEU A 16 -24.81 -10.76 -32.50
N ASN A 17 -24.58 -11.24 -33.68
CA ASN A 17 -25.39 -12.13 -34.49
C ASN A 17 -26.83 -12.41 -33.96
N ASN A 18 -27.80 -12.13 -34.78
CA ASN A 18 -29.24 -12.32 -34.54
C ASN A 18 -29.66 -13.77 -34.23
N ASN A 19 -28.72 -14.69 -34.01
CA ASN A 19 -28.95 -16.11 -33.74
C ASN A 19 -28.69 -16.55 -32.30
N ILE A 20 -28.37 -15.64 -31.38
CA ILE A 20 -28.24 -15.99 -29.96
C ILE A 20 -29.63 -15.94 -29.33
N SER A 21 -30.07 -17.07 -28.73
CA SER A 21 -31.35 -17.13 -28.04
C SER A 21 -31.49 -16.05 -26.97
N GLU A 22 -32.65 -15.46 -26.78
CA GLU A 22 -32.91 -14.40 -25.81
C GLU A 22 -32.54 -14.78 -24.38
N SER A 23 -32.57 -16.08 -24.04
CA SER A 23 -32.14 -16.62 -22.76
C SER A 23 -30.63 -16.45 -22.56
N LEU A 24 -29.81 -16.75 -23.58
CA LEU A 24 -28.36 -16.59 -23.56
C LEU A 24 -27.98 -15.11 -23.52
N LYS A 25 -28.76 -14.26 -24.14
CA LYS A 25 -28.59 -12.81 -24.12
C LYS A 25 -28.86 -12.24 -22.73
N LYS A 26 -29.89 -12.69 -22.04
CA LYS A 26 -30.21 -12.33 -20.65
C LYS A 26 -29.16 -12.87 -19.66
N GLU A 27 -28.67 -14.09 -19.86
CA GLU A 27 -27.57 -14.64 -19.03
C GLU A 27 -26.25 -13.89 -19.23
N LEU A 28 -25.91 -13.53 -20.47
CA LEU A 28 -24.75 -12.72 -20.80
C LEU A 28 -24.86 -11.30 -20.22
N GLU A 29 -26.05 -10.69 -20.28
CA GLU A 29 -26.31 -9.39 -19.64
C GLU A 29 -26.20 -9.49 -18.12
N LYS A 30 -26.73 -10.55 -17.50
CA LYS A 30 -26.64 -10.81 -16.06
C LYS A 30 -25.20 -11.09 -15.62
N LEU A 31 -24.41 -11.82 -16.41
CA LEU A 31 -22.99 -12.07 -16.19
C LEU A 31 -22.15 -10.81 -16.40
N LEU A 32 -22.54 -9.94 -17.32
CA LEU A 32 -21.89 -8.65 -17.54
C LEU A 32 -22.25 -7.64 -16.44
N GLU A 33 -23.49 -7.64 -15.95
CA GLU A 33 -23.91 -6.81 -14.81
C GLU A 33 -23.20 -7.26 -13.51
N ASN A 34 -23.08 -8.56 -13.26
CA ASN A 34 -22.37 -9.09 -12.09
C ASN A 34 -20.84 -8.96 -12.20
N LYS A 35 -20.28 -8.75 -13.39
CA LYS A 35 -18.83 -8.55 -13.59
C LYS A 35 -18.36 -7.11 -13.46
N PHE A 36 -19.26 -6.14 -13.39
CA PHE A 36 -18.89 -4.75 -13.16
C PHE A 36 -18.90 -4.45 -11.66
N PHE A 37 -17.73 -4.48 -11.06
CA PHE A 37 -17.47 -4.14 -9.66
C PHE A 37 -17.96 -2.74 -9.23
N PHE A 38 -18.42 -1.93 -10.16
CA PHE A 38 -18.93 -0.61 -9.87
C PHE A 38 -20.26 -0.41 -10.60
N LYS A 39 -21.40 -0.71 -9.93
CA LYS A 39 -22.65 0.01 -10.19
C LYS A 39 -22.31 1.49 -10.25
N LYS A 40 -22.90 2.24 -11.19
CA LYS A 40 -22.70 3.70 -11.30
C LYS A 40 -22.64 4.30 -9.89
N PRO A 41 -21.47 4.75 -9.40
CA PRO A 41 -21.36 5.15 -8.01
C PRO A 41 -22.25 6.37 -7.79
N SER A 42 -23.05 6.32 -6.75
CA SER A 42 -23.83 7.48 -6.30
C SER A 42 -22.87 8.61 -5.97
N ASN A 43 -23.19 9.84 -6.34
CA ASN A 43 -22.40 11.02 -5.97
C ASN A 43 -22.19 11.09 -4.46
N THR A 44 -23.19 10.72 -3.67
CA THR A 44 -23.12 10.65 -2.21
C THR A 44 -22.02 9.73 -1.74
N LYS A 45 -21.88 8.52 -2.33
CA LYS A 45 -20.80 7.59 -1.95
C LYS A 45 -19.42 8.18 -2.23
N ILE A 46 -19.24 8.85 -3.37
CA ILE A 46 -17.98 9.48 -3.72
C ILE A 46 -17.61 10.56 -2.71
N ILE A 47 -18.58 11.41 -2.33
CA ILE A 47 -18.37 12.45 -1.30
C ILE A 47 -17.99 11.80 0.02
N VAL A 48 -18.72 10.77 0.45
CA VAL A 48 -18.42 10.06 1.71
C VAL A 48 -17.01 9.48 1.70
N TYR A 49 -16.60 8.77 0.65
CA TYR A 49 -15.26 8.21 0.57
C TYR A 49 -14.16 9.28 0.47
N SER A 50 -14.43 10.40 -0.22
CA SER A 50 -13.50 11.53 -0.25
C SER A 50 -13.33 12.18 1.13
N LEU A 51 -14.42 12.38 1.86
CA LEU A 51 -14.38 12.89 3.23
C LEU A 51 -13.70 11.91 4.19
N THR A 52 -13.96 10.61 4.06
CA THR A 52 -13.29 9.55 4.84
C THR A 52 -11.78 9.58 4.58
N PHE A 53 -11.35 9.74 3.32
CA PHE A 53 -9.93 9.89 3.00
C PHE A 53 -9.31 11.09 3.71
N ILE A 54 -9.91 12.28 3.59
CA ILE A 54 -9.41 13.50 4.23
C ILE A 54 -9.38 13.35 5.75
N ALA A 55 -10.44 12.80 6.35
CA ALA A 55 -10.54 12.57 7.78
C ALA A 55 -9.44 11.61 8.28
N LEU A 56 -9.16 10.53 7.55
CA LEU A 56 -8.07 9.60 7.88
C LEU A 56 -6.70 10.29 7.82
N VAL A 57 -6.45 11.12 6.79
CA VAL A 57 -5.19 11.85 6.67
C VAL A 57 -5.01 12.85 7.81
N VAL A 58 -6.04 13.66 8.10
CA VAL A 58 -6.02 14.63 9.20
C VAL A 58 -5.81 13.94 10.54
N LEU A 59 -6.61 12.92 10.83
CA LEU A 59 -6.54 12.19 12.09
C LEU A 59 -5.18 11.52 12.29
N SER A 60 -4.63 10.91 11.25
CA SER A 60 -3.32 10.26 11.30
C SER A 60 -2.18 11.26 11.51
N ALA A 61 -2.29 12.46 10.93
CA ALA A 61 -1.33 13.53 11.16
C ALA A 61 -1.36 14.01 12.62
N PHE A 62 -2.55 14.23 13.17
CA PHE A 62 -2.72 14.63 14.58
C PHE A 62 -2.23 13.59 15.57
N LEU A 63 -2.51 12.31 15.31
CA LEU A 63 -2.11 11.20 16.18
C LEU A 63 -0.65 10.75 15.95
N ASN A 64 0.02 11.32 14.98
CA ASN A 64 1.40 10.97 14.59
C ASN A 64 1.56 9.49 14.15
N ILE A 65 0.50 8.92 13.54
CA ILE A 65 0.42 7.53 13.04
C ILE A 65 0.16 7.50 11.53
N VAL A 66 0.91 8.33 10.79
CA VAL A 66 0.68 8.54 9.35
C VAL A 66 0.78 7.25 8.54
N GLU A 67 1.62 6.28 8.96
CA GLU A 67 1.76 4.99 8.30
C GLU A 67 0.43 4.21 8.29
N ILE A 68 -0.22 4.12 9.45
CA ILE A 68 -1.50 3.41 9.59
C ILE A 68 -2.61 4.17 8.84
N GLY A 69 -2.64 5.50 9.00
CA GLY A 69 -3.62 6.34 8.32
C GLY A 69 -3.49 6.29 6.80
N ALA A 70 -2.26 6.32 6.28
CA ALA A 70 -1.99 6.20 4.86
C ALA A 70 -2.42 4.83 4.31
N PHE A 71 -2.15 3.74 5.04
CA PHE A 71 -2.62 2.41 4.67
C PHE A 71 -4.14 2.34 4.59
N LEU A 72 -4.85 2.80 5.61
CA LEU A 72 -6.32 2.81 5.63
C LEU A 72 -6.89 3.73 4.54
N ALA A 73 -6.21 4.82 4.20
CA ALA A 73 -6.62 5.76 3.16
C ALA A 73 -6.55 5.17 1.73
N VAL A 74 -5.80 4.08 1.52
CA VAL A 74 -5.74 3.35 0.23
C VAL A 74 -7.15 2.90 -0.21
N PHE A 75 -7.97 2.40 0.71
CA PHE A 75 -9.30 1.85 0.39
C PHE A 75 -10.26 2.91 -0.17
N PRO A 76 -10.56 4.02 0.54
CA PRO A 76 -11.44 5.06 0.02
C PRO A 76 -10.89 5.69 -1.25
N LEU A 77 -9.57 5.86 -1.35
CA LEU A 77 -8.94 6.45 -2.51
C LEU A 77 -9.01 5.57 -3.75
N THR A 78 -8.78 4.25 -3.61
CA THR A 78 -8.96 3.27 -4.69
C THR A 78 -10.40 3.26 -5.19
N TYR A 79 -11.38 3.38 -4.29
CA TYR A 79 -12.79 3.49 -4.66
C TYR A 79 -13.06 4.76 -5.49
N VAL A 80 -12.57 5.92 -5.06
CA VAL A 80 -12.75 7.19 -5.80
C VAL A 80 -12.07 7.12 -7.17
N LEU A 81 -10.87 6.55 -7.24
CA LEU A 81 -10.15 6.33 -8.49
C LEU A 81 -10.95 5.45 -9.46
N GLY A 82 -11.53 4.35 -8.97
CA GLY A 82 -12.38 3.46 -9.76
C GLY A 82 -13.68 4.11 -10.22
N ALA A 83 -14.28 4.96 -9.38
CA ALA A 83 -15.55 5.62 -9.62
C ALA A 83 -15.47 6.80 -10.61
N ARG A 84 -14.43 7.61 -10.50
CA ARG A 84 -14.31 8.90 -11.19
C ARG A 84 -12.99 9.10 -11.95
N GLY A 85 -12.04 8.17 -11.78
CA GLY A 85 -10.75 8.23 -12.45
C GLY A 85 -9.79 9.26 -11.85
N LEU A 86 -8.68 9.47 -12.56
CA LEU A 86 -7.57 10.33 -12.11
C LEU A 86 -7.99 11.79 -11.84
N LYS A 87 -9.03 12.27 -12.50
CA LYS A 87 -9.50 13.66 -12.33
C LYS A 87 -9.89 14.00 -10.88
N TYR A 88 -10.41 13.04 -10.13
CA TYR A 88 -10.78 13.21 -8.72
C TYR A 88 -9.71 12.66 -7.77
N TYR A 89 -8.99 11.65 -8.21
CA TYR A 89 -7.89 11.05 -7.46
C TYR A 89 -6.76 12.02 -7.18
N LEU A 90 -6.24 12.69 -8.21
CA LEU A 90 -5.10 13.61 -8.07
C LEU A 90 -5.36 14.78 -7.10
N PRO A 91 -6.50 15.50 -7.19
CA PRO A 91 -6.80 16.55 -6.21
C PRO A 91 -6.88 16.03 -4.77
N LEU A 92 -7.42 14.83 -4.55
CA LEU A 92 -7.46 14.23 -3.20
C LEU A 92 -6.07 13.90 -2.69
N VAL A 93 -5.22 13.28 -3.50
CA VAL A 93 -3.82 13.00 -3.12
C VAL A 93 -3.09 14.30 -2.81
N LEU A 94 -3.22 15.32 -3.67
CA LEU A 94 -2.60 16.63 -3.45
C LEU A 94 -3.09 17.29 -2.15
N SER A 95 -4.40 17.21 -1.85
CA SER A 95 -4.92 17.74 -0.58
C SER A 95 -4.31 17.02 0.63
N GLY A 96 -4.13 15.70 0.56
CA GLY A 96 -3.46 14.92 1.59
C GLY A 96 -1.99 15.33 1.78
N VAL A 97 -1.25 15.50 0.68
CA VAL A 97 0.14 16.00 0.72
C VAL A 97 0.21 17.37 1.37
N VAL A 98 -0.67 18.30 0.97
CA VAL A 98 -0.70 19.65 1.56
C VAL A 98 -0.99 19.60 3.07
N ILE A 99 -1.97 18.81 3.51
CA ILE A 99 -2.26 18.63 4.93
C ILE A 99 -1.02 18.12 5.67
N LEU A 100 -0.37 17.09 5.15
CA LEU A 100 0.80 16.50 5.80
C LEU A 100 2.02 17.43 5.81
N MET A 101 2.18 18.31 4.81
CA MET A 101 3.25 19.31 4.80
C MET A 101 3.16 20.28 5.99
N PHE A 102 1.95 20.56 6.50
CA PHE A 102 1.76 21.41 7.68
C PHE A 102 1.94 20.69 9.02
N PHE A 103 1.70 19.37 9.07
CA PHE A 103 1.59 18.65 10.32
C PHE A 103 2.65 17.53 10.50
N SER A 104 3.41 17.21 9.45
CA SER A 104 4.27 16.02 9.47
C SER A 104 5.69 16.32 8.99
N ASN A 105 6.60 15.42 9.32
CA ASN A 105 7.97 15.48 8.82
C ASN A 105 8.08 14.92 7.38
N PRO A 106 9.16 15.25 6.64
CA PRO A 106 9.35 14.80 5.26
C PRO A 106 9.32 13.27 5.07
N TYR A 107 9.71 12.49 6.10
CA TYR A 107 9.72 11.03 6.03
C TYR A 107 8.30 10.46 6.04
N MET A 108 7.37 11.09 6.75
CA MET A 108 5.96 10.71 6.74
C MET A 108 5.30 11.02 5.39
N LEU A 109 5.70 12.11 4.74
CA LEU A 109 5.28 12.40 3.35
C LEU A 109 5.71 11.32 2.37
N PHE A 110 6.93 10.78 2.53
CA PHE A 110 7.39 9.66 1.69
C PHE A 110 6.48 8.45 1.85
N TRP A 111 6.19 8.04 3.10
CA TRP A 111 5.29 6.92 3.39
C TRP A 111 3.89 7.14 2.84
N PHE A 112 3.32 8.32 3.03
CA PHE A 112 2.02 8.68 2.47
C PHE A 112 2.02 8.55 0.94
N THR A 113 3.00 9.13 0.27
CA THR A 113 3.11 9.08 -1.19
C THR A 113 3.23 7.64 -1.70
N MET A 114 3.99 6.80 -1.02
CA MET A 114 4.09 5.37 -1.32
C MET A 114 2.71 4.69 -1.29
N HIS A 115 1.91 4.92 -0.24
CA HIS A 115 0.58 4.33 -0.14
C HIS A 115 -0.39 4.88 -1.19
N MET A 116 -0.23 6.13 -1.60
CA MET A 116 -1.02 6.68 -2.71
C MET A 116 -0.71 5.97 -4.04
N VAL A 117 0.57 5.73 -4.34
CA VAL A 117 0.96 4.94 -5.52
C VAL A 117 0.43 3.50 -5.42
N LEU A 118 0.45 2.91 -4.21
CA LEU A 118 -0.11 1.60 -3.95
C LEU A 118 -1.62 1.53 -4.29
N ALA A 119 -2.40 2.54 -3.93
CA ALA A 119 -3.81 2.64 -4.32
C ALA A 119 -4.00 2.60 -5.84
N PHE A 120 -3.10 3.21 -6.59
CA PHE A 120 -3.11 3.17 -8.06
C PHE A 120 -2.75 1.77 -8.58
N ILE A 121 -1.77 1.08 -7.99
CA ILE A 121 -1.37 -0.29 -8.36
C ILE A 121 -2.54 -1.26 -8.13
N VAL A 122 -3.19 -1.17 -6.96
CA VAL A 122 -4.38 -1.99 -6.62
C VAL A 122 -5.50 -1.74 -7.63
N TYR A 123 -5.82 -0.48 -7.89
CA TYR A 123 -6.83 -0.12 -8.89
C TYR A 123 -6.51 -0.69 -10.28
N GLN A 124 -5.28 -0.50 -10.74
CA GLN A 124 -4.85 -0.96 -12.06
C GLN A 124 -4.96 -2.49 -12.16
N SER A 125 -4.54 -3.22 -11.13
CA SER A 125 -4.63 -4.67 -11.08
C SER A 125 -6.08 -5.18 -11.12
N ILE A 126 -7.01 -4.48 -10.46
CA ILE A 126 -8.44 -4.80 -10.52
C ILE A 126 -8.99 -4.57 -11.94
N VAL A 127 -8.64 -3.45 -12.57
CA VAL A 127 -9.14 -3.08 -13.90
C VAL A 127 -8.58 -4.00 -14.99
N THR A 128 -7.30 -4.37 -14.89
CA THR A 128 -6.64 -5.28 -15.85
C THR A 128 -6.98 -6.75 -15.59
N ARG A 129 -7.70 -7.05 -14.50
CA ARG A 129 -8.06 -8.41 -14.07
C ARG A 129 -6.85 -9.32 -13.87
N ASN A 130 -5.80 -8.77 -13.33
CA ASN A 130 -4.64 -9.56 -12.95
C ASN A 130 -5.01 -10.60 -11.89
N SER A 131 -4.26 -11.70 -11.82
CA SER A 131 -4.46 -12.71 -10.79
C SER A 131 -4.21 -12.12 -9.40
N LYS A 132 -4.87 -12.68 -8.37
CA LYS A 132 -4.62 -12.27 -6.98
C LYS A 132 -3.14 -12.42 -6.61
N VAL A 133 -2.49 -13.48 -7.10
CA VAL A 133 -1.05 -13.72 -6.89
C VAL A 133 -0.22 -12.58 -7.47
N PHE A 134 -0.53 -12.14 -8.69
CA PHE A 134 0.15 -11.00 -9.31
C PHE A 134 -0.01 -9.73 -8.48
N LEU A 135 -1.24 -9.43 -8.02
CA LEU A 135 -1.50 -8.25 -7.18
C LEU A 135 -0.67 -8.29 -5.89
N VAL A 136 -0.73 -9.42 -5.17
CA VAL A 136 0.01 -9.59 -3.91
C VAL A 136 1.52 -9.43 -4.14
N THR A 137 2.07 -10.06 -5.18
CA THR A 137 3.49 -9.97 -5.51
C THR A 137 3.89 -8.54 -5.90
N ALA A 138 3.08 -7.87 -6.72
CA ALA A 138 3.36 -6.48 -7.13
C ALA A 138 3.34 -5.51 -5.95
N VAL A 139 2.35 -5.65 -5.05
CA VAL A 139 2.25 -4.84 -3.82
C VAL A 139 3.45 -5.10 -2.91
N SER A 140 3.81 -6.38 -2.68
CA SER A 140 4.95 -6.75 -1.83
C SER A 140 6.27 -6.22 -2.39
N ALA A 141 6.49 -6.38 -3.69
CA ALA A 141 7.70 -5.88 -4.35
C ALA A 141 7.79 -4.35 -4.28
N PHE A 142 6.67 -3.66 -4.49
CA PHE A 142 6.61 -2.21 -4.39
C PHE A 142 6.91 -1.72 -2.98
N LEU A 143 6.30 -2.31 -1.95
CA LEU A 143 6.56 -1.98 -0.55
C LEU A 143 8.01 -2.29 -0.15
N PHE A 144 8.55 -3.42 -0.59
CA PHE A 144 9.95 -3.78 -0.34
C PHE A 144 10.91 -2.73 -0.93
N LEU A 145 10.72 -2.33 -2.19
CA LEU A 145 11.50 -1.28 -2.82
C LEU A 145 11.37 0.06 -2.09
N GLY A 146 10.15 0.40 -1.66
CA GLY A 146 9.89 1.62 -0.90
C GLY A 146 10.64 1.64 0.44
N ILE A 147 10.60 0.55 1.19
CA ILE A 147 11.34 0.41 2.45
C ILE A 147 12.85 0.48 2.19
N ALA A 148 13.35 -0.17 1.13
CA ALA A 148 14.77 -0.12 0.77
C ALA A 148 15.22 1.32 0.46
N ILE A 149 14.45 2.06 -0.35
CA ILE A 149 14.73 3.46 -0.67
C ILE A 149 14.67 4.32 0.60
N TYR A 150 13.64 4.16 1.42
CA TYR A 150 13.48 4.89 2.67
C TYR A 150 14.66 4.67 3.61
N THR A 151 15.05 3.41 3.82
CA THR A 151 16.21 3.06 4.65
C THR A 151 17.50 3.66 4.09
N ALA A 152 17.71 3.60 2.77
CA ALA A 152 18.87 4.20 2.13
C ALA A 152 18.93 5.72 2.33
N LEU A 153 17.77 6.41 2.29
CA LEU A 153 17.68 7.84 2.56
C LEU A 153 18.01 8.16 4.03
N LEU A 154 17.53 7.37 4.99
CA LEU A 154 17.84 7.53 6.40
C LEU A 154 19.33 7.34 6.69
N VAL A 155 19.95 6.33 6.08
CA VAL A 155 21.40 6.10 6.19
C VAL A 155 22.19 7.26 5.57
N LYS A 156 21.81 7.69 4.36
CA LYS A 156 22.47 8.82 3.67
C LYS A 156 22.42 10.12 4.48
N ASN A 157 21.30 10.36 5.18
CA ASN A 157 21.11 11.57 6.00
C ASN A 157 21.67 11.42 7.42
N GLY A 158 22.37 10.34 7.73
CA GLY A 158 22.99 10.11 9.04
C GLY A 158 22.01 9.78 10.18
N ILE A 159 20.71 9.57 9.86
CA ILE A 159 19.69 9.28 10.86
C ILE A 159 19.78 7.82 11.32
N LEU A 160 20.22 6.92 10.43
CA LEU A 160 20.47 5.51 10.68
C LEU A 160 21.94 5.16 10.42
N ASN A 161 22.83 5.69 11.25
CA ASN A 161 24.21 5.23 11.28
C ASN A 161 24.39 4.25 12.44
N ILE A 162 24.14 2.98 12.17
CA ILE A 162 24.49 1.92 13.12
C ILE A 162 26.01 1.67 12.98
N THR A 163 26.78 2.33 13.81
CA THR A 163 28.23 2.15 13.87
C THR A 163 28.58 0.84 14.59
N ASN A 164 29.77 0.30 14.30
CA ASN A 164 30.26 -0.88 15.03
C ASN A 164 30.38 -0.59 16.55
N GLU A 165 30.58 0.66 16.94
CA GLU A 165 30.60 1.10 18.34
C GLU A 165 29.23 0.95 18.99
N GLN A 166 28.14 1.37 18.32
CA GLN A 166 26.77 1.20 18.81
C GLN A 166 26.39 -0.28 18.92
N ILE A 167 26.79 -1.12 17.95
CA ILE A 167 26.60 -2.57 18.03
C ILE A 167 27.36 -3.13 19.25
N ASN A 168 28.60 -2.73 19.46
CA ASN A 168 29.38 -3.19 20.61
C ASN A 168 28.78 -2.70 21.93
N GLN A 169 28.29 -1.47 22.01
CA GLN A 169 27.56 -0.95 23.18
C GLN A 169 26.32 -1.77 23.47
N PHE A 170 25.48 -2.02 22.48
CA PHE A 170 24.27 -2.84 22.60
C PHE A 170 24.59 -4.26 23.09
N VAL A 171 25.65 -4.89 22.53
CA VAL A 171 26.10 -6.22 22.96
C VAL A 171 26.59 -6.19 24.41
N ASN A 172 27.34 -5.16 24.80
CA ASN A 172 27.82 -5.03 26.17
C ASN A 172 26.67 -4.77 27.16
N ASP A 173 25.64 -4.03 26.77
CA ASP A 173 24.48 -3.79 27.62
C ASP A 173 23.66 -5.06 27.83
N ILE A 174 23.44 -5.87 26.77
CA ILE A 174 22.82 -7.19 26.91
C ILE A 174 23.65 -8.11 27.84
N GLN A 175 24.98 -8.08 27.73
CA GLN A 175 25.84 -8.88 28.61
C GLN A 175 25.70 -8.45 30.07
N LYS A 176 25.62 -7.15 30.35
CA LYS A 176 25.39 -6.63 31.70
C LYS A 176 24.05 -7.06 32.28
N GLU A 177 22.99 -6.93 31.48
CA GLU A 177 21.62 -7.36 31.89
C GLU A 177 21.57 -8.87 32.14
N SER A 178 22.17 -9.67 31.25
CA SER A 178 22.21 -11.12 31.43
C SER A 178 23.02 -11.55 32.64
N ALA A 179 24.14 -10.84 32.98
CA ALA A 179 24.89 -11.10 34.17
C ALA A 179 24.08 -10.82 35.46
N LEU A 180 23.23 -9.79 35.46
CA LEU A 180 22.28 -9.49 36.54
C LEU A 180 21.23 -10.62 36.73
N SER A 181 20.93 -11.34 35.66
CA SER A 181 19.99 -12.47 35.65
C SER A 181 20.64 -13.83 35.86
N ASN A 182 21.92 -13.89 36.27
CA ASN A 182 22.73 -15.10 36.40
C ASN A 182 22.84 -15.91 35.09
N GLN A 183 22.72 -15.28 33.94
CA GLN A 183 22.88 -15.89 32.62
C GLN A 183 24.17 -15.33 31.99
N THR A 184 25.06 -16.18 31.53
CA THR A 184 26.24 -15.79 30.76
C THR A 184 25.97 -15.97 29.29
N ILE A 185 25.80 -14.87 28.56
CA ILE A 185 25.68 -14.88 27.09
C ILE A 185 27.05 -14.55 26.50
N ASP A 186 27.57 -15.45 25.66
CA ASP A 186 28.84 -15.24 24.99
C ASP A 186 28.71 -14.11 23.94
N LYS A 187 29.65 -13.15 23.98
CA LYS A 187 29.71 -12.06 23.02
C LYS A 187 29.85 -12.53 21.59
N SER A 188 30.56 -13.63 21.34
CA SER A 188 30.72 -14.21 20.01
C SER A 188 29.38 -14.70 19.43
N VAL A 189 28.53 -15.29 20.28
CA VAL A 189 27.19 -15.74 19.91
C VAL A 189 26.28 -14.55 19.56
N LEU A 190 26.33 -13.48 20.35
CA LEU A 190 25.55 -12.27 20.06
C LEU A 190 25.96 -11.63 18.74
N LEU A 191 27.25 -11.49 18.47
CA LEU A 191 27.76 -10.91 17.22
C LEU A 191 27.39 -11.80 16.02
N SER A 192 27.53 -13.12 16.13
CA SER A 192 27.13 -14.06 15.06
C SER A 192 25.63 -14.01 14.79
N THR A 193 24.81 -13.84 15.83
CA THR A 193 23.35 -13.68 15.70
C THR A 193 23.01 -12.36 14.99
N ILE A 194 23.66 -11.26 15.32
CA ILE A 194 23.49 -9.97 14.64
C ILE A 194 23.86 -10.07 13.16
N ASP A 195 24.97 -10.73 12.83
CA ASP A 195 25.38 -10.93 11.44
C ASP A 195 24.42 -11.86 10.67
N SER A 196 23.90 -12.87 11.32
CA SER A 196 22.85 -13.73 10.74
C SER A 196 21.58 -12.95 10.49
N LEU A 197 21.15 -12.11 11.44
CA LEU A 197 20.00 -11.22 11.28
C LEU A 197 20.19 -10.24 10.12
N LYS A 198 21.36 -9.63 10.00
CA LYS A 198 21.67 -8.72 8.86
C LYS A 198 21.50 -9.43 7.50
N ARG A 199 21.95 -10.68 7.40
CA ARG A 199 21.87 -11.47 6.16
C ARG A 199 20.44 -11.93 5.84
N THR A 200 19.68 -12.32 6.86
CA THR A 200 18.32 -12.83 6.69
C THR A 200 17.27 -11.72 6.61
N PHE A 201 17.58 -10.53 7.13
CA PHE A 201 16.64 -9.39 7.20
C PHE A 201 15.93 -9.07 5.89
N PRO A 202 16.61 -8.96 4.72
CA PRO A 202 15.93 -8.65 3.47
C PRO A 202 14.88 -9.71 3.08
N VAL A 203 15.20 -10.98 3.30
CA VAL A 203 14.30 -12.11 2.99
C VAL A 203 13.12 -12.12 3.96
N THR A 204 13.37 -11.96 5.25
CA THR A 204 12.33 -11.90 6.28
C THR A 204 11.42 -10.70 6.04
N LEU A 205 11.97 -9.54 5.72
CA LEU A 205 11.21 -8.35 5.38
C LEU A 205 10.31 -8.60 4.16
N PHE A 206 10.84 -9.18 3.09
CA PHE A 206 10.05 -9.50 1.91
C PHE A 206 8.90 -10.46 2.20
N ILE A 207 9.15 -11.52 2.97
CA ILE A 207 8.12 -12.49 3.39
C ILE A 207 7.05 -11.79 4.23
N THR A 208 7.44 -10.95 5.17
CA THR A 208 6.50 -10.18 6.01
C THR A 208 5.62 -9.26 5.17
N LEU A 209 6.20 -8.54 4.21
CA LEU A 209 5.47 -7.68 3.30
C LEU A 209 4.56 -8.46 2.35
N PHE A 210 4.98 -9.67 1.94
CA PHE A 210 4.16 -10.57 1.14
C PHE A 210 2.93 -11.02 1.94
N LEU A 211 3.10 -11.43 3.19
CA LEU A 211 2.00 -11.78 4.09
C LEU A 211 1.09 -10.58 4.38
N TYR A 212 1.66 -9.41 4.60
CA TYR A 212 0.92 -8.16 4.80
C TYR A 212 0.06 -7.78 3.58
N SER A 213 0.53 -8.05 2.39
CA SER A 213 -0.21 -7.75 1.16
C SER A 213 -1.32 -8.76 0.84
N LEU A 214 -1.42 -9.86 1.61
CA LEU A 214 -2.54 -10.80 1.55
C LEU A 214 -3.76 -10.31 2.36
N LEU A 215 -3.55 -9.44 3.36
CA LEU A 215 -4.61 -8.82 4.16
C LEU A 215 -5.32 -7.73 3.38
#